data_fb4838ea5609a3f2da107026bb5b0bbe
#
_entry.id   fb4838ea5609a3f2da107026bb5b0bbe
#
_cell.length_a   1.000
_cell.length_b   1.000
_cell.length_c   1.000
_cell.angle_alpha   90.00
_cell.angle_beta   90.00
_cell.angle_gamma   90.00
#
_symmetry.space_group_name_H-M   'P 1'
#
loop_
_entity.id
_entity.type
_entity.pdbx_description
1 polymer ?
#
loop_
_entity_poly.entity_id
_entity_poly.type
_entity_poly.pdbx_seq_one_letter_code
_entity_poly.pdbx_strand_id
1 'polypeptide(L)'
;MSKSELVKTKEELSRRGFLRGLALTTVAASGLTSCAPSCDGGSTGAGDAGSTAGYQYDWEIAEGEIVHGVCPKNCYDTCRICTKIVDGVAVQIRGDQTNPYTAGSPCVKGQTYLDYHYSEDRILYPMKRVGAKGPGAQFERISWDEALETISTRFKDISDTVGAEAIVPYTFSGTFGLIQGCFFSGVLRFLYKLGAAALMPNMCEAAGIAALPFTYGKQCDVDPEQYGNTDLFVSWGSNLSATSVHSVKFVAECKKNGGKIAVINPMRIPLCEWADLWVKIRPGTDTPFALGAIKILLDEGMYDKKFVEKYCMGLDELAAVADEWPASRVAEVCNVTADELERFAHMYADAETAIIMMGMQVNRDSNGGSKIRAISFLPALTGNIGKSAAAGFQWLTAGYWALNFDNVCLSTKLLGAFTPGGGYVVNWNQINAGAYNRRVINIADYADVLNETGRYAGQPTRAVFVYNGNPL
;
A
#
# COMPACT_ATOMS: atom_id res chain seq x y z
N MET A 1 -3.85 44.11 -10.28
CA MET A 1 -5.08 43.83 -9.50
C MET A 1 -5.02 44.65 -8.22
N SER A 2 -6.00 45.51 -8.00
CA SER A 2 -6.06 46.40 -6.85
C SER A 2 -6.55 45.68 -5.59
N LYS A 3 -6.22 46.24 -4.40
CA LYS A 3 -6.65 45.69 -3.11
C LYS A 3 -8.18 45.53 -2.97
N SER A 4 -8.97 46.17 -3.82
CA SER A 4 -10.44 46.08 -3.83
C SER A 4 -10.98 44.84 -4.56
N GLU A 5 -10.22 44.20 -5.45
CA GLU A 5 -10.60 42.98 -6.13
C GLU A 5 -10.34 41.72 -5.29
N LEU A 6 -9.40 41.80 -4.34
CA LEU A 6 -9.11 40.69 -3.40
C LEU A 6 -10.13 40.56 -2.26
N VAL A 7 -10.93 41.56 -1.99
CA VAL A 7 -11.94 41.53 -0.92
C VAL A 7 -13.27 40.91 -1.38
N LYS A 8 -13.58 41.00 -2.68
CA LYS A 8 -14.82 40.39 -3.23
C LYS A 8 -14.78 38.84 -3.36
N THR A 9 -13.60 38.26 -3.30
CA THR A 9 -13.45 36.78 -3.39
C THR A 9 -13.58 36.06 -2.05
N LYS A 10 -13.78 36.77 -0.93
CA LYS A 10 -13.87 36.16 0.40
C LYS A 10 -15.28 35.74 0.82
N GLU A 11 -16.32 36.18 0.15
CA GLU A 11 -17.73 35.88 0.55
C GLU A 11 -18.38 34.70 -0.14
N GLU A 12 -17.78 34.12 -1.20
CA GLU A 12 -18.43 33.06 -1.99
C GLU A 12 -17.86 31.65 -1.82
N LEU A 13 -16.91 31.41 -0.94
CA LEU A 13 -16.38 30.07 -0.70
C LEU A 13 -17.06 29.40 0.50
N SER A 14 -18.33 29.08 0.35
CA SER A 14 -18.97 28.09 1.22
C SER A 14 -18.39 26.68 0.90
N ARG A 15 -18.33 25.78 1.91
CA ARG A 15 -17.92 24.37 1.71
C ARG A 15 -18.61 23.70 0.52
N ARG A 16 -19.89 24.05 0.27
CA ARG A 16 -20.66 23.56 -0.88
C ARG A 16 -20.18 24.16 -2.22
N GLY A 17 -19.74 25.41 -2.25
CA GLY A 17 -19.22 26.07 -3.45
C GLY A 17 -17.87 25.50 -3.86
N PHE A 18 -16.99 25.23 -2.89
CA PHE A 18 -15.69 24.59 -3.13
C PHE A 18 -15.83 23.17 -3.71
N LEU A 19 -16.72 22.35 -3.15
CA LEU A 19 -16.95 20.99 -3.64
C LEU A 19 -17.64 20.97 -5.01
N ARG A 20 -18.54 21.93 -5.31
CA ARG A 20 -19.15 22.08 -6.64
C ARG A 20 -18.13 22.57 -7.68
N GLY A 21 -17.21 23.45 -7.31
CA GLY A 21 -16.13 23.91 -8.18
C GLY A 21 -15.15 22.79 -8.55
N LEU A 22 -14.83 21.91 -7.60
CA LEU A 22 -13.97 20.75 -7.86
C LEU A 22 -14.64 19.71 -8.78
N ALA A 23 -15.93 19.48 -8.63
CA ALA A 23 -16.68 18.56 -9.48
C ALA A 23 -16.81 19.06 -10.94
N LEU A 24 -16.92 20.38 -11.14
CA LEU A 24 -17.08 20.98 -12.47
C LEU A 24 -15.76 21.09 -13.26
N THR A 25 -14.62 21.23 -12.58
CA THR A 25 -13.31 21.31 -13.25
C THR A 25 -12.76 19.96 -13.69
N THR A 26 -13.20 18.86 -13.09
CA THR A 26 -12.82 17.49 -13.51
C THR A 26 -13.62 17.00 -14.72
N VAL A 27 -14.81 17.51 -14.97
CA VAL A 27 -15.67 17.10 -16.11
C VAL A 27 -15.27 17.79 -17.43
N ALA A 28 -14.63 18.95 -17.36
CA ALA A 28 -14.27 19.71 -18.58
C ALA A 28 -12.96 19.27 -19.25
N ALA A 29 -12.15 18.40 -18.63
CA ALA A 29 -10.84 17.99 -19.13
C ALA A 29 -10.76 16.58 -19.73
N SER A 30 -11.83 15.78 -19.65
CA SER A 30 -11.87 14.46 -20.26
C SER A 30 -13.21 14.21 -20.94
N GLY A 31 -13.20 14.23 -22.28
CA GLY A 31 -14.34 13.85 -23.10
C GLY A 31 -14.63 12.34 -23.06
N LEU A 32 -14.74 11.77 -21.87
CA LEU A 32 -15.15 10.40 -21.64
C LEU A 32 -16.49 10.45 -20.89
N THR A 33 -17.56 10.32 -21.65
CA THR A 33 -18.87 9.95 -21.12
C THR A 33 -18.77 8.58 -20.47
N SER A 34 -18.50 8.55 -19.18
CA SER A 34 -18.70 7.34 -18.38
C SER A 34 -20.19 7.22 -18.12
N CYS A 35 -20.84 6.26 -18.77
CA CYS A 35 -22.13 5.76 -18.31
C CYS A 35 -21.94 5.21 -16.89
N ALA A 36 -22.38 5.94 -15.88
CA ALA A 36 -22.58 5.39 -14.57
C ALA A 36 -23.87 4.56 -14.64
N PRO A 37 -23.83 3.23 -14.44
CA PRO A 37 -25.06 2.48 -14.29
C PRO A 37 -25.73 2.92 -12.98
N SER A 38 -26.97 3.30 -13.05
CA SER A 38 -27.80 3.56 -11.88
C SER A 38 -27.91 2.32 -11.01
N CYS A 39 -27.89 2.49 -9.70
CA CYS A 39 -28.16 1.42 -8.74
C CYS A 39 -29.66 1.03 -8.68
N ASP A 40 -30.44 1.38 -9.69
CA ASP A 40 -31.85 1.02 -9.76
C ASP A 40 -31.97 -0.48 -10.05
N GLY A 41 -32.61 -1.18 -9.14
CA GLY A 41 -32.88 -2.61 -9.21
C GLY A 41 -33.89 -2.98 -10.28
N GLY A 42 -33.47 -2.92 -11.56
CA GLY A 42 -34.20 -3.44 -12.69
C GLY A 42 -33.60 -4.75 -13.11
N SER A 43 -34.28 -5.86 -12.89
CA SER A 43 -33.92 -7.19 -13.37
C SER A 43 -33.98 -7.23 -14.90
N THR A 44 -32.83 -7.41 -15.55
CA THR A 44 -32.81 -7.97 -16.90
C THR A 44 -31.84 -9.15 -16.92
N GLY A 45 -32.35 -10.29 -17.33
CA GLY A 45 -31.75 -11.59 -17.23
C GLY A 45 -30.40 -11.73 -17.88
N ALA A 46 -29.51 -12.35 -17.14
CA ALA A 46 -28.34 -13.07 -17.65
C ALA A 46 -28.25 -14.38 -16.89
N GLY A 47 -27.91 -15.39 -17.63
CA GLY A 47 -28.02 -16.82 -17.40
C GLY A 47 -27.64 -17.37 -16.04
N ASP A 48 -28.30 -18.46 -15.76
CA ASP A 48 -28.23 -19.41 -14.69
C ASP A 48 -26.80 -19.70 -14.18
N ALA A 49 -26.45 -19.04 -13.08
CA ALA A 49 -25.36 -19.47 -12.20
C ALA A 49 -25.99 -19.75 -10.83
N GLY A 50 -25.90 -21.00 -10.41
CA GLY A 50 -26.53 -21.63 -9.28
C GLY A 50 -26.95 -20.75 -8.11
N SER A 51 -28.23 -20.86 -7.76
CA SER A 51 -28.92 -20.18 -6.67
C SER A 51 -28.15 -20.29 -5.35
N THR A 52 -27.50 -19.20 -4.94
CA THR A 52 -27.30 -18.92 -3.53
C THR A 52 -28.55 -18.21 -3.06
N ALA A 53 -29.41 -18.94 -2.34
CA ALA A 53 -30.60 -18.39 -1.71
C ALA A 53 -30.19 -17.18 -0.85
N GLY A 54 -30.67 -16.01 -1.28
CA GLY A 54 -30.22 -14.72 -0.87
C GLY A 54 -30.39 -14.39 0.59
N TYR A 55 -29.41 -13.76 1.15
CA TYR A 55 -29.66 -12.65 2.06
C TYR A 55 -30.06 -11.45 1.19
N GLN A 56 -31.32 -11.28 0.97
CA GLN A 56 -31.88 -10.03 0.48
C GLN A 56 -31.75 -9.03 1.64
N TYR A 57 -30.70 -8.22 1.61
CA TYR A 57 -30.63 -7.07 2.50
C TYR A 57 -31.76 -6.15 2.09
N ASP A 58 -32.73 -5.94 2.98
CA ASP A 58 -33.81 -4.99 2.82
C ASP A 58 -33.21 -3.56 2.78
N TRP A 59 -32.67 -3.21 1.62
CA TRP A 59 -32.18 -1.89 1.30
C TRP A 59 -33.35 -0.90 1.18
N GLU A 60 -34.58 -1.44 1.20
CA GLU A 60 -35.82 -0.73 1.00
C GLU A 60 -36.43 -0.14 2.29
N ILE A 61 -35.83 -0.34 3.46
CA ILE A 61 -36.39 0.02 4.77
C ILE A 61 -36.67 1.53 4.95
N ALA A 62 -36.07 2.41 4.16
CA ALA A 62 -36.37 3.83 4.17
C ALA A 62 -36.03 4.49 2.84
N GLU A 63 -36.82 5.49 2.43
CA GLU A 63 -36.41 6.43 1.39
C GLU A 63 -35.13 7.16 1.81
N GLY A 64 -34.23 7.40 0.87
CA GLY A 64 -32.95 8.08 1.16
C GLY A 64 -32.05 8.16 -0.05
N GLU A 65 -31.07 9.03 0.01
CA GLU A 65 -30.04 9.21 -1.02
C GLU A 65 -28.97 8.10 -0.92
N ILE A 66 -28.58 7.53 -2.05
CA ILE A 66 -27.44 6.61 -2.12
C ILE A 66 -26.20 7.37 -2.57
N VAL A 67 -25.17 7.38 -1.74
CA VAL A 67 -23.88 8.00 -2.04
C VAL A 67 -22.85 6.90 -2.30
N HIS A 68 -22.21 6.97 -3.45
CA HIS A 68 -21.15 6.05 -3.83
C HIS A 68 -19.78 6.52 -3.31
N GLY A 69 -18.98 5.58 -2.86
CA GLY A 69 -17.65 5.81 -2.37
C GLY A 69 -16.74 4.60 -2.54
N VAL A 70 -15.53 4.74 -2.04
CA VAL A 70 -14.51 3.67 -2.03
C VAL A 70 -14.01 3.51 -0.61
N CYS A 71 -13.78 2.29 -0.18
CA CYS A 71 -13.19 1.97 1.11
C CYS A 71 -11.82 2.64 1.25
N PRO A 72 -11.59 3.46 2.29
CA PRO A 72 -10.34 4.21 2.45
C PRO A 72 -9.21 3.42 3.09
N LYS A 73 -9.42 2.14 3.41
CA LYS A 73 -8.38 1.31 4.01
C LYS A 73 -7.23 1.03 3.04
N ASN A 74 -6.05 0.93 3.59
CA ASN A 74 -4.85 0.46 2.89
C ASN A 74 -4.97 -1.06 2.63
N CYS A 75 -5.69 -1.42 1.58
CA CYS A 75 -5.99 -2.79 1.22
C CYS A 75 -6.11 -2.88 -0.31
N TYR A 76 -5.65 -3.97 -0.90
CA TYR A 76 -5.70 -4.22 -2.34
C TYR A 76 -7.12 -4.36 -2.89
N ASP A 77 -8.07 -4.74 -2.05
CA ASP A 77 -9.44 -5.01 -2.47
C ASP A 77 -10.18 -3.78 -2.96
N THR A 78 -9.80 -2.57 -2.51
CA THR A 78 -10.38 -1.28 -2.96
C THR A 78 -11.90 -1.31 -3.11
N CYS A 79 -12.61 -1.88 -2.13
CA CYS A 79 -14.05 -2.11 -2.18
C CYS A 79 -14.81 -0.83 -2.52
N ARG A 80 -15.66 -0.89 -3.54
CA ARG A 80 -16.66 0.14 -3.78
C ARG A 80 -17.78 -0.03 -2.78
N ILE A 81 -18.21 1.07 -2.17
CA ILE A 81 -19.25 1.10 -1.15
C ILE A 81 -20.38 2.05 -1.54
N CYS A 82 -21.59 1.66 -1.16
CA CYS A 82 -22.79 2.48 -1.23
C CYS A 82 -23.20 2.84 0.20
N THR A 83 -23.40 4.12 0.47
CA THR A 83 -23.86 4.62 1.77
C THR A 83 -25.24 5.21 1.62
N LYS A 84 -26.21 4.76 2.42
CA LYS A 84 -27.55 5.32 2.45
C LYS A 84 -27.61 6.49 3.41
N ILE A 85 -28.11 7.62 2.94
CA ILE A 85 -28.28 8.85 3.69
C ILE A 85 -29.77 9.13 3.84
N VAL A 86 -30.23 9.28 5.08
CA VAL A 86 -31.60 9.69 5.43
C VAL A 86 -31.51 10.95 6.28
N ASP A 87 -32.15 12.01 5.89
CA ASP A 87 -32.15 13.32 6.59
C ASP A 87 -30.72 13.84 6.90
N GLY A 88 -29.80 13.60 5.99
CA GLY A 88 -28.40 14.00 6.16
C GLY A 88 -27.55 13.08 7.05
N VAL A 89 -28.10 11.98 7.55
CA VAL A 89 -27.44 10.99 8.40
C VAL A 89 -27.16 9.72 7.60
N ALA A 90 -25.93 9.22 7.65
CA ALA A 90 -25.58 7.93 7.08
C ALA A 90 -26.11 6.80 7.97
N VAL A 91 -27.04 6.02 7.45
CA VAL A 91 -27.76 5.00 8.24
C VAL A 91 -27.34 3.57 7.89
N GLN A 92 -26.80 3.36 6.69
CA GLN A 92 -26.41 2.02 6.25
C GLN A 92 -25.23 2.09 5.25
N ILE A 93 -24.35 1.10 5.31
CA ILE A 93 -23.29 0.88 4.32
C ILE A 93 -23.40 -0.53 3.78
N ARG A 94 -23.26 -0.67 2.45
CA ARG A 94 -23.10 -1.95 1.76
C ARG A 94 -22.04 -1.83 0.67
N GLY A 95 -21.61 -2.94 0.11
CA GLY A 95 -20.77 -2.93 -1.09
C GLY A 95 -21.62 -2.69 -2.35
N ASP A 96 -20.95 -2.16 -3.36
CA ASP A 96 -21.51 -2.02 -4.70
C ASP A 96 -21.51 -3.37 -5.41
N GLN A 97 -22.68 -3.94 -5.68
CA GLN A 97 -22.82 -5.24 -6.32
C GLN A 97 -22.32 -5.27 -7.78
N THR A 98 -22.21 -4.10 -8.40
CA THR A 98 -21.67 -3.99 -9.76
C THR A 98 -20.13 -4.09 -9.81
N ASN A 99 -19.45 -4.11 -8.65
CA ASN A 99 -18.02 -4.35 -8.61
C ASN A 99 -17.73 -5.85 -8.78
N PRO A 100 -17.12 -6.28 -9.89
CA PRO A 100 -16.92 -7.71 -10.17
C PRO A 100 -15.95 -8.37 -9.18
N TYR A 101 -14.98 -7.61 -8.66
CA TYR A 101 -13.97 -8.11 -7.75
C TYR A 101 -14.53 -8.37 -6.34
N THR A 102 -15.27 -7.43 -5.76
CA THR A 102 -15.79 -7.54 -4.39
C THR A 102 -17.24 -8.02 -4.32
N ALA A 103 -17.97 -8.01 -5.44
CA ALA A 103 -19.34 -8.50 -5.60
C ALA A 103 -20.29 -8.01 -4.51
N GLY A 104 -20.16 -6.76 -4.11
CA GLY A 104 -21.04 -6.13 -3.12
C GLY A 104 -20.81 -6.55 -1.65
N SER A 105 -19.75 -7.26 -1.34
CA SER A 105 -19.46 -7.77 0.02
C SER A 105 -18.30 -7.05 0.68
N PRO A 106 -18.49 -5.92 1.36
CA PRO A 106 -17.40 -5.32 2.13
C PRO A 106 -17.04 -6.22 3.31
N CYS A 107 -15.74 -6.28 3.63
CA CYS A 107 -15.28 -7.04 4.79
C CYS A 107 -15.77 -6.41 6.11
N VAL A 108 -15.63 -7.11 7.24
CA VAL A 108 -16.03 -6.64 8.57
C VAL A 108 -15.52 -5.22 8.86
N LYS A 109 -14.29 -4.88 8.48
CA LYS A 109 -13.74 -3.52 8.68
C LYS A 109 -14.51 -2.44 7.94
N GLY A 110 -15.01 -2.76 6.73
CA GLY A 110 -15.82 -1.84 5.94
C GLY A 110 -17.25 -1.69 6.48
N GLN A 111 -17.80 -2.77 7.04
CA GLN A 111 -19.15 -2.78 7.61
C GLN A 111 -19.27 -1.93 8.89
N THR A 112 -18.18 -1.76 9.65
CA THR A 112 -18.16 -1.00 10.91
C THR A 112 -17.85 0.49 10.76
N TYR A 113 -17.85 1.04 9.55
CA TYR A 113 -17.55 2.47 9.35
C TYR A 113 -18.57 3.41 9.97
N LEU A 114 -19.84 3.03 10.08
CA LEU A 114 -20.84 3.87 10.73
C LEU A 114 -20.61 3.95 12.23
N ASP A 115 -20.28 2.82 12.88
CA ASP A 115 -19.94 2.79 14.31
C ASP A 115 -18.73 3.67 14.59
N TYR A 116 -17.70 3.57 13.73
CA TYR A 116 -16.54 4.44 13.81
C TYR A 116 -16.86 5.91 13.56
N HIS A 117 -17.74 6.21 12.58
CA HIS A 117 -18.10 7.57 12.21
C HIS A 117 -18.89 8.27 13.31
N TYR A 118 -19.80 7.56 13.96
CA TYR A 118 -20.69 8.07 15.02
C TYR A 118 -20.21 7.72 16.44
N SER A 119 -18.97 7.24 16.59
CA SER A 119 -18.39 6.97 17.91
C SER A 119 -18.39 8.23 18.78
N GLU A 120 -18.76 8.09 20.04
CA GLU A 120 -18.73 9.16 21.04
C GLU A 120 -17.29 9.65 21.30
N ASP A 121 -16.29 8.79 21.10
CA ASP A 121 -14.88 9.12 21.24
C ASP A 121 -14.30 9.93 20.07
N ARG A 122 -15.10 10.14 19.00
CA ARG A 122 -14.64 10.86 17.83
C ARG A 122 -14.40 12.33 18.14
N ILE A 123 -13.19 12.82 17.85
CA ILE A 123 -12.84 14.24 17.96
C ILE A 123 -13.55 15.02 16.84
N LEU A 124 -14.55 15.83 17.21
CA LEU A 124 -15.38 16.59 16.27
C LEU A 124 -14.90 18.04 16.06
N TYR A 125 -14.12 18.55 16.97
CA TYR A 125 -13.68 19.95 17.01
C TYR A 125 -12.18 20.05 17.28
N PRO A 126 -11.55 21.18 16.91
CA PRO A 126 -10.16 21.43 17.31
C PRO A 126 -10.03 21.44 18.83
N MET A 127 -8.98 20.79 19.30
CA MET A 127 -8.67 20.68 20.73
C MET A 127 -7.27 21.25 21.00
N LYS A 128 -7.14 22.07 22.01
CA LYS A 128 -5.87 22.65 22.44
C LYS A 128 -5.48 22.07 23.79
N ARG A 129 -4.25 21.59 23.90
CA ARG A 129 -3.73 21.09 25.18
C ARG A 129 -3.56 22.22 26.17
N VAL A 130 -4.05 22.02 27.40
CA VAL A 130 -3.84 22.90 28.53
C VAL A 130 -2.94 22.22 29.56
N GLY A 131 -2.05 22.99 30.18
CA GLY A 131 -1.10 22.46 31.17
C GLY A 131 0.07 21.65 30.58
N ALA A 132 0.65 20.78 31.41
CA ALA A 132 1.87 20.04 31.09
C ALA A 132 1.68 18.98 30.00
N LYS A 133 2.74 18.67 29.27
CA LYS A 133 2.80 17.51 28.36
C LYS A 133 2.91 16.21 29.16
N GLY A 134 2.35 15.14 28.65
CA GLY A 134 2.53 13.81 29.18
C GLY A 134 1.23 13.06 29.44
N PRO A 135 1.30 11.90 30.09
CA PRO A 135 0.12 11.14 30.48
C PRO A 135 -0.83 11.98 31.33
N GLY A 136 -2.13 11.97 31.00
CA GLY A 136 -3.14 12.77 31.69
C GLY A 136 -3.23 14.24 31.24
N ALA A 137 -2.56 14.63 30.15
CA ALA A 137 -2.70 15.97 29.57
C ALA A 137 -4.18 16.28 29.29
N GLN A 138 -4.62 17.46 29.69
CA GLN A 138 -5.99 17.92 29.47
C GLN A 138 -6.07 18.71 28.16
N PHE A 139 -7.23 18.65 27.51
CA PHE A 139 -7.51 19.37 26.27
C PHE A 139 -8.81 20.15 26.41
N GLU A 140 -8.84 21.35 25.88
CA GLU A 140 -10.04 22.17 25.78
C GLU A 140 -10.41 22.37 24.31
N ARG A 141 -11.71 22.47 24.04
CA ARG A 141 -12.23 22.79 22.72
C ARG A 141 -11.92 24.26 22.40
N ILE A 142 -11.41 24.49 21.18
CA ILE A 142 -11.20 25.83 20.65
C ILE A 142 -11.95 26.00 19.32
N SER A 143 -12.03 27.21 18.78
CA SER A 143 -12.57 27.48 17.46
C SER A 143 -11.59 27.05 16.36
N TRP A 144 -12.08 26.87 15.13
CA TRP A 144 -11.23 26.66 13.98
C TRP A 144 -10.35 27.87 13.68
N ASP A 145 -10.89 29.09 13.88
CA ASP A 145 -10.11 30.32 13.66
C ASP A 145 -8.95 30.41 14.64
N GLU A 146 -9.18 30.14 15.93
CA GLU A 146 -8.11 30.10 16.93
C GLU A 146 -7.06 29.01 16.62
N ALA A 147 -7.50 27.82 16.20
CA ALA A 147 -6.60 26.74 15.84
C ALA A 147 -5.71 27.12 14.64
N LEU A 148 -6.30 27.64 13.58
CA LEU A 148 -5.60 28.04 12.36
C LEU A 148 -4.66 29.22 12.61
N GLU A 149 -5.08 30.23 13.39
CA GLU A 149 -4.24 31.35 13.76
C GLU A 149 -3.04 30.92 14.61
N THR A 150 -3.28 30.06 15.60
CA THR A 150 -2.21 29.51 16.45
C THR A 150 -1.17 28.75 15.63
N ILE A 151 -1.62 27.86 14.73
CA ILE A 151 -0.72 27.04 13.90
C ILE A 151 0.03 27.94 12.90
N SER A 152 -0.66 28.83 12.19
CA SER A 152 -0.03 29.68 11.17
C SER A 152 0.99 30.64 11.77
N THR A 153 0.66 31.23 12.93
CA THR A 153 1.59 32.11 13.66
C THR A 153 2.84 31.37 14.10
N ARG A 154 2.68 30.16 14.67
CA ARG A 154 3.80 29.30 15.08
C ARG A 154 4.65 28.85 13.91
N PHE A 155 4.05 28.45 12.81
CA PHE A 155 4.79 28.02 11.63
C PHE A 155 5.53 29.19 10.99
N LYS A 156 4.93 30.39 10.97
CA LYS A 156 5.59 31.58 10.49
C LYS A 156 6.79 31.96 11.37
N ASP A 157 6.61 31.95 12.69
CA ASP A 157 7.68 32.27 13.66
C ASP A 157 8.87 31.30 13.50
N ILE A 158 8.60 30.00 13.40
CA ILE A 158 9.63 28.99 13.17
C ILE A 158 10.34 29.22 11.83
N SER A 159 9.58 29.50 10.77
CA SER A 159 10.14 29.72 9.44
C SER A 159 11.03 30.97 9.39
N ASP A 160 10.64 32.03 10.09
CA ASP A 160 11.38 33.30 10.11
C ASP A 160 12.63 33.25 11.00
N THR A 161 12.60 32.45 12.08
CA THR A 161 13.69 32.43 13.09
C THR A 161 14.68 31.27 12.90
N VAL A 162 14.24 30.13 12.47
CA VAL A 162 15.05 28.90 12.40
C VAL A 162 15.08 28.31 10.98
N GLY A 163 14.06 28.58 10.19
CA GLY A 163 13.84 28.03 8.87
C GLY A 163 12.70 26.99 8.86
N ALA A 164 11.95 26.98 7.76
CA ALA A 164 10.76 26.14 7.64
C ALA A 164 11.07 24.61 7.75
N GLU A 165 12.31 24.20 7.49
CA GLU A 165 12.77 22.80 7.62
C GLU A 165 12.82 22.30 9.07
N ALA A 166 12.69 23.21 10.05
CA ALA A 166 12.49 22.85 11.46
C ALA A 166 11.05 22.38 11.77
N ILE A 167 10.15 22.49 10.81
CA ILE A 167 8.80 21.87 10.83
C ILE A 167 8.90 20.51 10.19
N VAL A 168 8.65 19.45 10.95
CA VAL A 168 8.94 18.08 10.59
C VAL A 168 7.64 17.30 10.45
N PRO A 169 7.33 16.71 9.28
CA PRO A 169 6.17 15.85 9.15
C PRO A 169 6.41 14.48 9.81
N TYR A 170 5.38 13.94 10.45
CA TYR A 170 5.28 12.53 10.79
C TYR A 170 4.00 11.99 10.14
N THR A 171 4.16 11.29 9.04
CA THR A 171 3.03 10.75 8.28
C THR A 171 3.44 9.50 7.53
N PHE A 172 2.49 8.61 7.36
CA PHE A 172 2.62 7.52 6.40
C PHE A 172 1.24 7.01 5.97
N SER A 173 1.14 5.69 5.69
CA SER A 173 -0.08 5.10 5.20
C SER A 173 -1.18 5.09 6.27
N GLY A 174 -2.21 5.84 6.05
CA GLY A 174 -3.44 5.80 6.82
C GLY A 174 -4.61 5.59 5.86
N THR A 175 -5.39 6.62 5.67
CA THR A 175 -6.43 6.66 4.66
C THR A 175 -5.81 6.92 3.28
N PHE A 176 -5.94 5.97 2.34
CA PHE A 176 -5.33 6.04 1.01
C PHE A 176 -6.20 6.72 -0.06
N GLY A 177 -7.08 7.60 0.31
CA GLY A 177 -7.75 8.48 -0.67
C GLY A 177 -6.70 9.33 -1.41
N LEU A 178 -6.58 9.18 -2.73
CA LEU A 178 -5.48 9.74 -3.51
C LEU A 178 -5.32 11.25 -3.36
N ILE A 179 -6.43 11.99 -3.32
CA ILE A 179 -6.40 13.46 -3.25
C ILE A 179 -6.27 13.94 -1.81
N GLN A 180 -7.03 13.37 -0.88
CA GLN A 180 -7.16 13.86 0.48
C GLN A 180 -6.30 13.12 1.50
N GLY A 181 -5.98 11.87 1.28
CA GLY A 181 -5.41 10.98 2.28
C GLY A 181 -4.05 10.41 1.93
N CYS A 182 -3.69 10.37 0.66
CA CYS A 182 -2.41 9.83 0.24
C CYS A 182 -1.25 10.74 0.70
N PHE A 183 -0.18 10.14 1.15
CA PHE A 183 1.02 10.87 1.59
C PHE A 183 1.74 11.63 0.47
N PHE A 184 1.39 11.41 -0.79
CA PHE A 184 1.92 12.18 -1.94
C PHE A 184 1.15 13.47 -2.22
N SER A 185 -0.07 13.58 -1.73
CA SER A 185 -0.97 14.69 -1.99
C SER A 185 -1.49 15.28 -0.67
N GLY A 186 -2.52 16.10 -0.70
CA GLY A 186 -3.14 16.63 0.50
C GLY A 186 -2.16 17.41 1.37
N VAL A 187 -1.97 16.97 2.60
CA VAL A 187 -1.17 17.67 3.62
C VAL A 187 0.30 17.78 3.26
N LEU A 188 0.91 16.77 2.64
CA LEU A 188 2.32 16.88 2.24
C LEU A 188 2.54 17.98 1.19
N ARG A 189 1.58 18.17 0.28
CA ARG A 189 1.63 19.30 -0.66
C ARG A 189 1.67 20.65 0.06
N PHE A 190 0.88 20.80 1.13
CA PHE A 190 0.91 21.98 1.99
C PHE A 190 2.27 22.16 2.66
N LEU A 191 2.78 21.12 3.31
CA LEU A 191 4.07 21.16 4.03
C LEU A 191 5.24 21.43 3.08
N TYR A 192 5.23 20.86 1.89
CA TYR A 192 6.26 21.13 0.87
C TYR A 192 6.17 22.56 0.32
N LYS A 193 4.96 23.10 0.17
CA LYS A 193 4.76 24.49 -0.22
C LYS A 193 5.24 25.45 0.87
N LEU A 194 5.10 25.08 2.13
CA LEU A 194 5.63 25.82 3.28
C LEU A 194 7.17 25.80 3.34
N GLY A 195 7.81 24.80 2.75
CA GLY A 195 9.26 24.56 2.85
C GLY A 195 9.65 23.67 4.03
N ALA A 196 8.71 22.95 4.63
CA ALA A 196 8.96 22.00 5.71
C ALA A 196 9.91 20.88 5.28
N ALA A 197 10.51 20.15 6.22
CA ALA A 197 11.36 19.02 5.94
C ALA A 197 10.63 17.97 5.09
N ALA A 198 11.35 17.25 4.24
CA ALA A 198 10.82 16.12 3.49
C ALA A 198 10.93 14.84 4.31
N LEU A 199 9.93 13.98 4.22
CA LEU A 199 9.89 12.69 4.91
C LEU A 199 10.10 11.55 3.92
N MET A 200 11.00 10.64 4.29
CA MET A 200 11.23 9.39 3.58
C MET A 200 10.49 8.24 4.28
N PRO A 201 9.40 7.75 3.68
CA PRO A 201 8.57 6.72 4.31
C PRO A 201 9.12 5.31 4.05
N ASN A 202 10.18 4.89 4.73
CA ASN A 202 10.86 3.61 4.44
C ASN A 202 10.49 2.44 5.33
N MET A 203 9.74 2.59 6.41
CA MET A 203 9.41 1.46 7.30
C MET A 203 8.38 0.48 6.72
N CYS A 204 7.65 0.83 5.66
CA CYS A 204 6.59 -0.02 5.12
C CYS A 204 7.10 -0.92 4.00
N GLU A 205 7.50 -0.34 2.88
CA GLU A 205 7.66 -1.04 1.61
C GLU A 205 8.90 -0.62 0.80
N ALA A 206 9.59 0.42 1.23
CA ALA A 206 10.61 1.07 0.41
C ALA A 206 11.76 0.13 0.03
N ALA A 207 12.12 -0.81 0.90
CA ALA A 207 13.17 -1.78 0.60
C ALA A 207 12.77 -2.74 -0.54
N GLY A 208 11.51 -3.20 -0.55
CA GLY A 208 10.98 -4.05 -1.61
C GLY A 208 10.77 -3.28 -2.92
N ILE A 209 10.21 -2.06 -2.83
CA ILE A 209 10.06 -1.17 -3.99
C ILE A 209 11.41 -0.88 -4.64
N ALA A 210 12.46 -0.66 -3.85
CA ALA A 210 13.81 -0.46 -4.39
C ALA A 210 14.41 -1.75 -4.96
N ALA A 211 14.09 -2.91 -4.39
CA ALA A 211 14.67 -4.20 -4.77
C ALA A 211 14.21 -4.69 -6.15
N LEU A 212 12.90 -4.58 -6.45
CA LEU A 212 12.34 -5.11 -7.69
C LEU A 212 12.88 -4.48 -8.98
N PRO A 213 13.12 -3.16 -9.06
CA PRO A 213 13.79 -2.57 -10.22
C PRO A 213 15.19 -3.11 -10.49
N PHE A 214 15.91 -3.57 -9.45
CA PHE A 214 17.21 -4.22 -9.63
C PHE A 214 17.10 -5.64 -10.21
N THR A 215 15.93 -6.28 -10.10
CA THR A 215 15.71 -7.62 -10.67
C THR A 215 15.00 -7.52 -12.02
N TYR A 216 13.94 -6.72 -12.12
CA TYR A 216 13.03 -6.70 -13.28
C TYR A 216 13.03 -5.38 -14.06
N GLY A 217 13.84 -4.39 -13.66
CA GLY A 217 13.82 -3.04 -14.24
C GLY A 217 12.64 -2.18 -13.80
N LYS A 218 11.59 -2.78 -13.27
CA LYS A 218 10.38 -2.13 -12.75
C LYS A 218 9.69 -2.99 -11.70
N GLN A 219 8.69 -2.43 -11.02
CA GLN A 219 7.73 -3.25 -10.29
C GLN A 219 6.87 -4.05 -11.27
N CYS A 220 6.57 -5.28 -10.91
CA CYS A 220 5.62 -6.12 -11.61
C CYS A 220 4.59 -6.66 -10.61
N ASP A 221 3.37 -6.78 -11.09
CA ASP A 221 2.25 -7.26 -10.33
C ASP A 221 1.45 -8.24 -11.17
N VAL A 222 0.69 -9.08 -10.49
CA VAL A 222 -0.29 -10.00 -11.08
C VAL A 222 -1.67 -9.54 -10.65
N ASP A 223 -2.61 -9.53 -11.58
CA ASP A 223 -4.01 -9.28 -11.27
C ASP A 223 -4.52 -10.40 -10.34
N PRO A 224 -5.05 -10.09 -9.15
CA PRO A 224 -5.54 -11.10 -8.23
C PRO A 224 -6.62 -12.03 -8.82
N GLU A 225 -7.38 -11.58 -9.81
CA GLU A 225 -8.35 -12.40 -10.52
C GLU A 225 -7.68 -13.56 -11.30
N GLN A 226 -6.38 -13.46 -11.56
CA GLN A 226 -5.60 -14.50 -12.23
C GLN A 226 -5.11 -15.62 -11.29
N TYR A 227 -5.24 -15.46 -9.97
CA TYR A 227 -4.81 -16.51 -9.03
C TYR A 227 -5.56 -17.83 -9.27
N GLY A 228 -6.81 -17.76 -9.74
CA GLY A 228 -7.61 -18.94 -10.07
C GLY A 228 -7.10 -19.76 -11.27
N ASN A 229 -6.25 -19.16 -12.10
CA ASN A 229 -5.78 -19.73 -13.36
C ASN A 229 -4.33 -20.25 -13.27
N THR A 230 -3.68 -20.16 -12.11
CA THR A 230 -2.28 -20.61 -11.94
C THR A 230 -2.20 -22.07 -11.50
N ASP A 231 -1.14 -22.77 -11.89
CA ASP A 231 -0.89 -24.15 -11.45
C ASP A 231 -0.32 -24.19 -10.02
N LEU A 232 0.39 -23.11 -9.63
CA LEU A 232 0.91 -22.98 -8.27
C LEU A 232 0.72 -21.56 -7.74
N PHE A 233 -0.04 -21.44 -6.67
CA PHE A 233 -0.14 -20.21 -5.88
C PHE A 233 0.74 -20.29 -4.64
N VAL A 234 1.72 -19.40 -4.53
CA VAL A 234 2.63 -19.29 -3.37
C VAL A 234 2.25 -18.06 -2.55
N SER A 235 1.76 -18.27 -1.33
CA SER A 235 1.58 -17.21 -0.33
C SER A 235 2.83 -17.09 0.53
N TRP A 236 3.68 -16.09 0.27
CA TRP A 236 4.93 -15.90 0.99
C TRP A 236 4.83 -14.73 1.96
N GLY A 237 4.83 -15.02 3.25
CA GLY A 237 4.70 -14.02 4.31
C GLY A 237 3.40 -13.21 4.25
N SER A 238 2.36 -13.68 3.58
CA SER A 238 1.08 -13.00 3.41
C SER A 238 -0.03 -13.70 4.18
N ASN A 239 -1.02 -12.94 4.67
CA ASN A 239 -2.26 -13.45 5.23
C ASN A 239 -3.46 -12.85 4.51
N LEU A 240 -3.77 -13.38 3.34
CA LEU A 240 -4.85 -12.87 2.48
C LEU A 240 -6.20 -12.81 3.19
N SER A 241 -6.50 -13.81 4.03
CA SER A 241 -7.75 -13.85 4.81
C SER A 241 -7.97 -12.67 5.74
N ALA A 242 -6.91 -11.91 6.07
CA ALA A 242 -6.99 -10.72 6.89
C ALA A 242 -6.70 -9.42 6.12
N THR A 243 -5.87 -9.48 5.07
CA THR A 243 -5.31 -8.28 4.43
C THR A 243 -5.84 -8.03 3.01
N SER A 244 -6.35 -9.07 2.33
CA SER A 244 -6.96 -9.01 1.01
C SER A 244 -8.06 -10.08 0.90
N VAL A 245 -9.13 -9.88 1.65
CA VAL A 245 -10.15 -10.91 1.92
C VAL A 245 -10.82 -11.40 0.63
N HIS A 246 -11.04 -10.49 -0.33
CA HIS A 246 -11.74 -10.82 -1.58
C HIS A 246 -10.86 -11.62 -2.55
N SER A 247 -9.53 -11.54 -2.43
CA SER A 247 -8.63 -12.36 -3.25
C SER A 247 -8.65 -13.84 -2.89
N VAL A 248 -9.11 -14.19 -1.67
CA VAL A 248 -9.18 -15.58 -1.19
C VAL A 248 -10.05 -16.46 -2.08
N LYS A 249 -11.13 -15.90 -2.65
CA LYS A 249 -12.00 -16.67 -3.58
C LYS A 249 -11.23 -17.16 -4.81
N PHE A 250 -10.32 -16.35 -5.34
CA PHE A 250 -9.52 -16.75 -6.51
C PHE A 250 -8.46 -17.80 -6.15
N VAL A 251 -7.93 -17.76 -4.92
CA VAL A 251 -7.07 -18.85 -4.42
C VAL A 251 -7.87 -20.15 -4.25
N ALA A 252 -9.13 -20.07 -3.81
CA ALA A 252 -10.03 -21.22 -3.76
C ALA A 252 -10.34 -21.76 -5.17
N GLU A 253 -10.48 -20.88 -6.16
CA GLU A 253 -10.64 -21.27 -7.58
C GLU A 253 -9.39 -21.99 -8.10
N CYS A 254 -8.17 -21.53 -7.77
CA CYS A 254 -6.93 -22.24 -8.10
C CYS A 254 -6.99 -23.70 -7.61
N LYS A 255 -7.34 -23.90 -6.35
CA LYS A 255 -7.46 -25.26 -5.78
C LYS A 255 -8.54 -26.09 -6.48
N LYS A 256 -9.70 -25.49 -6.78
CA LYS A 256 -10.81 -26.14 -7.51
C LYS A 256 -10.41 -26.55 -8.93
N ASN A 257 -9.57 -25.75 -9.57
CA ASN A 257 -9.09 -26.01 -10.93
C ASN A 257 -7.90 -27.01 -10.98
N GLY A 258 -7.51 -27.57 -9.83
CA GLY A 258 -6.42 -28.55 -9.74
C GLY A 258 -5.05 -27.95 -9.46
N GLY A 259 -4.95 -26.63 -9.30
CA GLY A 259 -3.71 -25.95 -8.91
C GLY A 259 -3.32 -26.27 -7.46
N LYS A 260 -2.04 -26.14 -7.18
CA LYS A 260 -1.44 -26.35 -5.85
C LYS A 260 -1.27 -25.04 -5.10
N ILE A 261 -1.24 -25.12 -3.77
CA ILE A 261 -1.03 -23.98 -2.88
C ILE A 261 0.17 -24.26 -1.98
N ALA A 262 1.18 -23.40 -2.00
CA ALA A 262 2.27 -23.37 -1.05
C ALA A 262 2.15 -22.15 -0.14
N VAL A 263 2.34 -22.34 1.16
CA VAL A 263 2.34 -21.26 2.15
C VAL A 263 3.69 -21.23 2.86
N ILE A 264 4.40 -20.12 2.75
CA ILE A 264 5.65 -19.88 3.49
C ILE A 264 5.34 -18.80 4.52
N ASN A 265 5.15 -19.21 5.78
CA ASN A 265 4.72 -18.30 6.82
C ASN A 265 5.08 -18.84 8.20
N PRO A 266 5.66 -18.04 9.11
CA PRO A 266 5.98 -18.47 10.47
C PRO A 266 4.74 -18.79 11.31
N MET A 267 3.57 -18.27 10.92
CA MET A 267 2.30 -18.46 11.61
C MET A 267 1.38 -19.38 10.79
N ARG A 268 0.63 -20.22 11.47
CA ARG A 268 -0.45 -20.98 10.82
C ARG A 268 -1.62 -20.03 10.55
N ILE A 269 -1.71 -19.58 9.31
CA ILE A 269 -2.80 -18.73 8.81
C ILE A 269 -3.94 -19.62 8.24
N PRO A 270 -5.16 -19.08 8.06
CA PRO A 270 -6.28 -19.86 7.51
C PRO A 270 -5.97 -20.55 6.18
N LEU A 271 -5.16 -19.94 5.33
CA LEU A 271 -4.78 -20.53 4.05
C LEU A 271 -3.97 -21.82 4.18
N CYS A 272 -3.33 -22.07 5.33
CA CYS A 272 -2.60 -23.32 5.57
C CYS A 272 -3.51 -24.56 5.57
N GLU A 273 -4.82 -24.38 5.78
CA GLU A 273 -5.79 -25.48 5.71
C GLU A 273 -6.00 -26.01 4.26
N TRP A 274 -5.69 -25.18 3.28
CA TRP A 274 -5.81 -25.55 1.85
C TRP A 274 -4.47 -25.85 1.20
N ALA A 275 -3.37 -25.59 1.92
CA ALA A 275 -2.02 -25.72 1.40
C ALA A 275 -1.62 -27.18 1.16
N ASP A 276 -1.02 -27.46 0.01
CA ASP A 276 -0.34 -28.71 -0.29
C ASP A 276 1.05 -28.78 0.38
N LEU A 277 1.60 -27.58 0.69
CA LEU A 277 2.82 -27.42 1.46
C LEU A 277 2.72 -26.17 2.34
N TRP A 278 2.96 -26.32 3.66
CA TRP A 278 3.17 -25.21 4.58
C TRP A 278 4.56 -25.30 5.18
N VAL A 279 5.38 -24.29 4.89
CA VAL A 279 6.72 -24.13 5.44
C VAL A 279 6.67 -23.13 6.60
N LYS A 280 6.92 -23.61 7.81
CA LYS A 280 6.98 -22.78 9.02
C LYS A 280 8.37 -22.16 9.17
N ILE A 281 8.67 -21.21 8.32
CA ILE A 281 9.99 -20.56 8.27
C ILE A 281 10.26 -19.71 9.52
N ARG A 282 11.53 -19.70 9.99
CA ARG A 282 11.97 -18.74 11.01
C ARG A 282 11.90 -17.32 10.45
N PRO A 283 11.28 -16.33 11.14
CA PRO A 283 11.25 -14.95 10.69
C PRO A 283 12.64 -14.41 10.38
N GLY A 284 12.78 -13.71 9.26
CA GLY A 284 14.03 -13.10 8.84
C GLY A 284 14.94 -13.98 7.98
N THR A 285 14.59 -15.25 7.72
CA THR A 285 15.44 -16.20 6.98
C THR A 285 14.95 -16.50 5.55
N ASP A 286 14.18 -15.62 4.98
CA ASP A 286 13.60 -15.78 3.63
C ASP A 286 14.66 -15.85 2.53
N THR A 287 15.75 -15.07 2.66
CA THR A 287 16.89 -15.12 1.70
C THR A 287 17.56 -16.49 1.66
N PRO A 288 18.01 -17.09 2.80
CA PRO A 288 18.53 -18.44 2.83
C PRO A 288 17.61 -19.48 2.22
N PHE A 289 16.31 -19.42 2.53
CA PHE A 289 15.33 -20.36 1.99
C PHE A 289 15.19 -20.23 0.47
N ALA A 290 15.08 -19.00 -0.05
CA ALA A 290 14.99 -18.76 -1.48
C ALA A 290 16.27 -19.19 -2.21
N LEU A 291 17.44 -18.89 -1.67
CA LEU A 291 18.74 -19.30 -2.27
C LEU A 291 18.93 -20.82 -2.26
N GLY A 292 18.49 -21.49 -1.19
CA GLY A 292 18.50 -22.96 -1.15
C GLY A 292 17.58 -23.58 -2.19
N ALA A 293 16.38 -23.03 -2.38
CA ALA A 293 15.49 -23.49 -3.45
C ALA A 293 16.11 -23.23 -4.83
N ILE A 294 16.72 -22.07 -5.04
CA ILE A 294 17.45 -21.73 -6.29
C ILE A 294 18.60 -22.72 -6.52
N LYS A 295 19.37 -23.06 -5.48
CA LYS A 295 20.44 -24.05 -5.61
C LYS A 295 19.91 -25.40 -6.13
N ILE A 296 18.82 -25.91 -5.57
CA ILE A 296 18.21 -27.16 -6.03
C ILE A 296 17.80 -27.04 -7.50
N LEU A 297 17.13 -25.94 -7.89
CA LEU A 297 16.73 -25.71 -9.29
C LEU A 297 17.94 -25.72 -10.24
N LEU A 298 19.06 -25.13 -9.84
CA LEU A 298 20.26 -25.07 -10.66
C LEU A 298 20.98 -26.42 -10.72
N ASP A 299 21.19 -27.08 -9.59
CA ASP A 299 21.88 -28.36 -9.49
C ASP A 299 21.17 -29.48 -10.28
N GLU A 300 19.84 -29.50 -10.23
CA GLU A 300 19.02 -30.47 -10.92
C GLU A 300 18.65 -30.05 -12.35
N GLY A 301 19.01 -28.83 -12.75
CA GLY A 301 18.71 -28.29 -14.07
C GLY A 301 17.23 -28.01 -14.31
N MET A 302 16.46 -27.81 -13.25
CA MET A 302 15.01 -27.56 -13.23
C MET A 302 14.63 -26.08 -13.39
N TYR A 303 15.24 -25.41 -14.36
CA TYR A 303 14.97 -24.02 -14.69
C TYR A 303 14.80 -23.81 -16.19
N ASP A 304 14.15 -22.76 -16.62
CA ASP A 304 13.95 -22.45 -18.03
C ASP A 304 15.22 -21.87 -18.66
N LYS A 305 16.10 -22.79 -19.14
CA LYS A 305 17.39 -22.43 -19.76
C LYS A 305 17.23 -21.45 -20.91
N LYS A 306 16.21 -21.63 -21.76
CA LYS A 306 15.99 -20.76 -22.93
C LYS A 306 15.58 -19.35 -22.52
N PHE A 307 14.73 -19.23 -21.49
CA PHE A 307 14.32 -17.95 -20.94
C PHE A 307 15.52 -17.25 -20.29
N VAL A 308 16.27 -17.98 -19.46
CA VAL A 308 17.44 -17.45 -18.73
C VAL A 308 18.52 -16.97 -19.71
N GLU A 309 18.91 -17.78 -20.69
CA GLU A 309 19.88 -17.40 -21.71
C GLU A 309 19.48 -16.16 -22.50
N LYS A 310 18.20 -15.98 -22.74
CA LYS A 310 17.69 -14.88 -23.59
C LYS A 310 17.42 -13.59 -22.83
N TYR A 311 16.96 -13.68 -21.57
CA TYR A 311 16.39 -12.54 -20.86
C TYR A 311 17.06 -12.24 -19.51
N CYS A 312 17.90 -13.13 -18.98
CA CYS A 312 18.56 -12.94 -17.69
C CYS A 312 20.05 -12.67 -17.86
N MET A 313 20.62 -12.07 -16.82
CA MET A 313 22.07 -11.89 -16.67
C MET A 313 22.48 -12.22 -15.24
N GLY A 314 23.74 -12.60 -15.03
CA GLY A 314 24.27 -12.87 -13.69
C GLY A 314 23.91 -14.25 -13.14
N LEU A 315 23.70 -15.26 -14.01
CA LEU A 315 23.39 -16.62 -13.57
C LEU A 315 24.56 -17.24 -12.79
N ASP A 316 25.80 -17.05 -13.25
CA ASP A 316 26.99 -17.61 -12.60
C ASP A 316 27.22 -16.99 -11.22
N GLU A 317 27.00 -15.68 -11.09
CA GLU A 317 27.07 -14.98 -9.82
C GLU A 317 25.97 -15.44 -8.86
N LEU A 318 24.76 -15.67 -9.37
CA LEU A 318 23.66 -16.20 -8.57
C LEU A 318 23.95 -17.64 -8.12
N ALA A 319 24.47 -18.49 -9.00
CA ALA A 319 24.89 -19.85 -8.66
C ALA A 319 25.95 -19.89 -7.57
N ALA A 320 26.98 -19.04 -7.69
CA ALA A 320 28.03 -18.94 -6.67
C ALA A 320 27.49 -18.54 -5.28
N VAL A 321 26.51 -17.63 -5.23
CA VAL A 321 25.87 -17.25 -3.97
C VAL A 321 24.93 -18.37 -3.46
N ALA A 322 24.21 -19.04 -4.34
CA ALA A 322 23.33 -20.15 -3.99
C ALA A 322 24.11 -21.36 -3.46
N ASP A 323 25.35 -21.60 -3.94
CA ASP A 323 26.23 -22.68 -3.47
C ASP A 323 26.57 -22.59 -1.99
N GLU A 324 26.49 -21.40 -1.41
CA GLU A 324 26.67 -21.22 0.03
C GLU A 324 25.48 -21.77 0.86
N TRP A 325 24.38 -22.16 0.22
CA TRP A 325 23.13 -22.52 0.88
C TRP A 325 22.66 -23.95 0.55
N PRO A 326 23.45 -24.99 0.88
CA PRO A 326 22.99 -26.36 0.76
C PRO A 326 21.80 -26.62 1.69
N ALA A 327 20.95 -27.61 1.34
CA ALA A 327 19.72 -27.90 2.07
C ALA A 327 19.91 -28.10 3.58
N SER A 328 21.03 -28.71 4.00
CA SER A 328 21.36 -28.87 5.42
C SER A 328 21.55 -27.54 6.17
N ARG A 329 22.24 -26.59 5.54
CA ARG A 329 22.45 -25.25 6.12
C ARG A 329 21.15 -24.46 6.17
N VAL A 330 20.33 -24.55 5.10
CA VAL A 330 19.02 -23.92 5.06
C VAL A 330 18.12 -24.48 6.14
N ALA A 331 18.09 -25.79 6.32
CA ALA A 331 17.29 -26.45 7.36
C ALA A 331 17.63 -25.91 8.77
N GLU A 332 18.91 -25.78 9.07
CA GLU A 332 19.39 -25.24 10.35
C GLU A 332 19.01 -23.78 10.54
N VAL A 333 19.35 -22.92 9.55
CA VAL A 333 19.16 -21.47 9.65
C VAL A 333 17.68 -21.08 9.63
N CYS A 334 16.90 -21.69 8.75
CA CYS A 334 15.48 -21.37 8.56
C CYS A 334 14.57 -22.11 9.54
N ASN A 335 15.08 -23.10 10.26
CA ASN A 335 14.30 -23.99 11.13
C ASN A 335 13.20 -24.72 10.38
N VAL A 336 13.56 -25.26 9.24
CA VAL A 336 12.73 -26.10 8.36
C VAL A 336 13.42 -27.44 8.15
N THR A 337 12.77 -28.39 7.51
CA THR A 337 13.41 -29.64 7.09
C THR A 337 14.00 -29.51 5.68
N ALA A 338 15.00 -30.30 5.34
CA ALA A 338 15.50 -30.39 3.97
C ALA A 338 14.40 -30.85 2.99
N ASP A 339 13.55 -31.78 3.41
CA ASP A 339 12.39 -32.26 2.64
C ASP A 339 11.40 -31.12 2.32
N GLU A 340 11.10 -30.23 3.27
CA GLU A 340 10.22 -29.09 3.00
C GLU A 340 10.82 -28.14 1.95
N LEU A 341 12.13 -27.92 1.98
CA LEU A 341 12.83 -27.10 0.99
C LEU A 341 12.81 -27.77 -0.39
N GLU A 342 13.17 -29.04 -0.47
CA GLU A 342 13.19 -29.84 -1.70
C GLU A 342 11.79 -29.91 -2.32
N ARG A 343 10.78 -30.22 -1.51
CA ARG A 343 9.38 -30.24 -1.96
C ARG A 343 8.92 -28.89 -2.50
N PHE A 344 9.33 -27.79 -1.87
CA PHE A 344 9.01 -26.47 -2.38
C PHE A 344 9.68 -26.21 -3.72
N ALA A 345 10.98 -26.50 -3.84
CA ALA A 345 11.74 -26.29 -5.07
C ALA A 345 11.14 -27.09 -6.24
N HIS A 346 10.90 -28.38 -6.04
CA HIS A 346 10.28 -29.25 -7.06
C HIS A 346 8.85 -28.80 -7.41
N MET A 347 8.01 -28.49 -6.41
CA MET A 347 6.65 -27.98 -6.64
C MET A 347 6.66 -26.71 -7.49
N TYR A 348 7.67 -25.83 -7.26
CA TYR A 348 7.80 -24.59 -8.00
C TYR A 348 8.31 -24.82 -9.44
N ALA A 349 9.23 -25.73 -9.63
CA ALA A 349 9.78 -26.08 -10.94
C ALA A 349 8.78 -26.83 -11.83
N ASP A 350 7.98 -27.72 -11.24
CA ASP A 350 6.99 -28.57 -11.94
C ASP A 350 5.77 -27.75 -12.43
N ALA A 351 5.52 -26.60 -11.83
CA ALA A 351 4.39 -25.76 -12.22
C ALA A 351 4.65 -25.07 -13.57
N GLU A 352 3.76 -25.24 -14.53
CA GLU A 352 3.84 -24.52 -15.79
C GLU A 352 3.66 -23.03 -15.58
N THR A 353 2.73 -22.64 -14.69
CA THR A 353 2.50 -21.28 -14.24
C THR A 353 2.55 -21.18 -12.72
N ALA A 354 3.31 -20.23 -12.21
CA ALA A 354 3.41 -19.99 -10.77
C ALA A 354 3.26 -18.50 -10.44
N ILE A 355 2.49 -18.21 -9.40
CA ILE A 355 2.37 -16.86 -8.84
C ILE A 355 2.94 -16.87 -7.42
N ILE A 356 3.85 -15.94 -7.13
CA ILE A 356 4.27 -15.64 -5.76
C ILE A 356 3.58 -14.37 -5.30
N MET A 357 2.64 -14.51 -4.34
CA MET A 357 2.04 -13.38 -3.64
C MET A 357 2.85 -13.08 -2.38
N MET A 358 3.54 -11.95 -2.40
CA MET A 358 4.48 -11.54 -1.36
C MET A 358 3.81 -10.66 -0.31
N GLY A 359 3.99 -11.00 0.97
CA GLY A 359 3.60 -10.13 2.07
C GLY A 359 4.60 -9.01 2.31
N MET A 360 4.12 -7.79 2.47
CA MET A 360 4.98 -6.61 2.67
C MET A 360 5.88 -6.70 3.91
N GLN A 361 5.47 -7.42 4.96
CA GLN A 361 6.27 -7.56 6.17
C GLN A 361 7.61 -8.26 5.94
N VAL A 362 7.76 -9.04 4.86
CA VAL A 362 9.00 -9.72 4.51
C VAL A 362 10.15 -8.73 4.28
N ASN A 363 9.85 -7.51 3.83
CA ASN A 363 10.87 -6.47 3.64
C ASN A 363 11.15 -5.59 4.87
N ARG A 364 10.45 -5.81 6.01
CA ARG A 364 10.50 -4.90 7.16
C ARG A 364 11.56 -5.29 8.19
N ASP A 365 12.76 -5.58 7.74
CA ASP A 365 13.92 -5.81 8.61
C ASP A 365 15.21 -5.29 7.96
N SER A 366 16.36 -5.57 8.59
CA SER A 366 17.67 -5.07 8.16
C SER A 366 18.08 -5.50 6.74
N ASN A 367 17.57 -6.63 6.25
CA ASN A 367 17.88 -7.22 4.94
C ASN A 367 16.69 -7.32 4.00
N GLY A 368 15.66 -6.52 4.23
CA GLY A 368 14.39 -6.62 3.50
C GLY A 368 14.51 -6.57 1.98
N GLY A 369 15.34 -5.68 1.45
CA GLY A 369 15.58 -5.59 0.01
C GLY A 369 16.21 -6.85 -0.57
N SER A 370 17.21 -7.43 0.12
CA SER A 370 17.87 -8.67 -0.29
C SER A 370 16.92 -9.86 -0.30
N LYS A 371 15.98 -9.93 0.65
CA LYS A 371 14.95 -10.97 0.68
C LYS A 371 14.04 -10.89 -0.54
N ILE A 372 13.51 -9.71 -0.83
CA ILE A 372 12.63 -9.52 -1.99
C ILE A 372 13.36 -9.86 -3.29
N ARG A 373 14.63 -9.46 -3.42
CA ARG A 373 15.44 -9.84 -4.58
C ARG A 373 15.64 -11.34 -4.69
N ALA A 374 16.04 -12.02 -3.63
CA ALA A 374 16.29 -13.46 -3.65
C ALA A 374 15.03 -14.24 -4.06
N ILE A 375 13.87 -13.88 -3.49
CA ILE A 375 12.60 -14.52 -3.83
C ILE A 375 12.20 -14.21 -5.28
N SER A 376 12.44 -12.98 -5.75
CA SER A 376 12.11 -12.56 -7.10
C SER A 376 12.95 -13.25 -8.19
N PHE A 377 14.06 -13.91 -7.87
CA PHE A 377 14.82 -14.71 -8.82
C PHE A 377 14.09 -16.01 -9.20
N LEU A 378 13.25 -16.56 -8.34
CA LEU A 378 12.50 -17.80 -8.63
C LEU A 378 11.63 -17.69 -9.90
N PRO A 379 10.75 -16.68 -10.05
CA PRO A 379 10.00 -16.50 -11.29
C PRO A 379 10.88 -16.22 -12.51
N ALA A 380 12.02 -15.54 -12.33
CA ALA A 380 12.95 -15.29 -13.42
C ALA A 380 13.63 -16.57 -13.92
N LEU A 381 14.06 -17.46 -13.01
CA LEU A 381 14.69 -18.73 -13.37
C LEU A 381 13.72 -19.69 -14.06
N THR A 382 12.45 -19.70 -13.67
CA THR A 382 11.43 -20.61 -14.23
C THR A 382 10.62 -20.01 -15.37
N GLY A 383 11.02 -18.82 -15.88
CA GLY A 383 10.34 -18.18 -17.00
C GLY A 383 8.93 -17.67 -16.67
N ASN A 384 8.59 -17.52 -15.38
CA ASN A 384 7.27 -17.07 -14.93
C ASN A 384 7.09 -15.54 -14.98
N ILE A 385 7.97 -14.81 -15.66
CA ILE A 385 7.87 -13.37 -15.86
C ILE A 385 7.47 -13.08 -17.31
N GLY A 386 6.30 -12.47 -17.51
CA GLY A 386 5.79 -12.12 -18.84
C GLY A 386 5.32 -13.31 -19.66
N LYS A 387 5.28 -14.51 -19.12
CA LYS A 387 4.84 -15.74 -19.79
C LYS A 387 3.32 -15.78 -19.92
N SER A 388 2.61 -15.49 -18.87
CA SER A 388 1.15 -15.57 -18.77
C SER A 388 0.64 -14.57 -17.74
N ALA A 389 -0.63 -14.17 -17.85
CA ALA A 389 -1.31 -13.40 -16.82
C ALA A 389 -1.43 -14.16 -15.48
N ALA A 390 -1.41 -15.53 -15.56
CA ALA A 390 -1.45 -16.42 -14.40
C ALA A 390 -0.07 -16.80 -13.85
N ALA A 391 0.98 -16.04 -14.19
CA ALA A 391 2.34 -16.28 -13.73
C ALA A 391 3.02 -14.97 -13.33
N GLY A 392 3.82 -14.97 -12.28
CA GLY A 392 4.61 -13.81 -11.89
C GLY A 392 4.82 -13.60 -10.42
N PHE A 393 5.18 -12.38 -10.09
CA PHE A 393 5.49 -11.92 -8.75
C PHE A 393 4.57 -10.76 -8.36
N GLN A 394 3.78 -10.94 -7.33
CA GLN A 394 2.86 -9.95 -6.81
C GLN A 394 3.48 -9.26 -5.59
N TRP A 395 3.81 -7.97 -5.70
CA TRP A 395 4.31 -7.19 -4.57
C TRP A 395 3.31 -6.14 -4.12
N LEU A 396 2.97 -5.23 -5.01
CA LEU A 396 2.04 -4.13 -4.81
C LEU A 396 1.22 -3.97 -6.07
N THR A 397 -0.04 -3.65 -5.93
CA THR A 397 -0.84 -3.22 -7.08
C THR A 397 -0.30 -1.90 -7.61
N ALA A 398 0.35 -1.92 -8.76
CA ALA A 398 0.93 -0.75 -9.41
C ALA A 398 -0.12 0.18 -10.06
N GLY A 399 -1.41 -0.11 -9.91
CA GLY A 399 -2.50 0.64 -10.53
C GLY A 399 -2.59 2.13 -10.18
N TYR A 400 -1.96 2.56 -9.09
CA TYR A 400 -1.88 3.99 -8.73
C TYR A 400 -1.01 4.80 -9.68
N TRP A 401 -0.07 4.17 -10.36
CA TRP A 401 0.98 4.83 -11.13
C TRP A 401 0.51 5.29 -12.51
N ALA A 402 -0.73 5.01 -12.87
CA ALA A 402 -1.37 5.53 -14.07
C ALA A 402 -1.68 7.03 -13.99
N LEU A 403 -1.50 7.67 -12.84
CA LEU A 403 -1.80 9.08 -12.63
C LEU A 403 -0.55 9.94 -12.82
N ASN A 404 -0.75 11.11 -13.41
CA ASN A 404 0.32 12.10 -13.51
C ASN A 404 0.53 12.77 -12.15
N PHE A 405 1.43 12.21 -11.34
CA PHE A 405 1.76 12.69 -10.01
C PHE A 405 2.35 14.09 -10.00
N ASP A 406 3.00 14.55 -11.07
CA ASP A 406 3.53 15.91 -11.18
C ASP A 406 2.42 16.95 -11.09
N ASN A 407 1.25 16.66 -11.64
CA ASN A 407 0.10 17.55 -11.58
C ASN A 407 -0.65 17.48 -10.25
N VAL A 408 -0.65 16.32 -9.59
CA VAL A 408 -1.37 16.11 -8.33
C VAL A 408 -0.55 16.52 -7.11
N CYS A 409 0.74 16.22 -7.15
CA CYS A 409 1.60 16.30 -5.98
C CYS A 409 2.71 17.27 -6.28
N LEU A 410 2.99 18.26 -6.49
CA LEU A 410 4.21 19.09 -6.60
C LEU A 410 5.52 18.40 -6.12
N SER A 411 5.44 17.13 -5.73
CA SER A 411 6.49 16.40 -5.04
C SER A 411 7.67 16.07 -5.94
N THR A 412 7.46 15.76 -7.22
CA THR A 412 8.54 15.40 -8.14
C THR A 412 9.45 16.57 -8.44
N LYS A 413 8.89 17.76 -8.62
CA LYS A 413 9.69 18.99 -8.78
C LYS A 413 10.38 19.42 -7.48
N LEU A 414 9.81 19.06 -6.33
CA LEU A 414 10.34 19.44 -5.03
C LEU A 414 11.32 18.42 -4.45
N LEU A 415 11.15 17.14 -4.77
CA LEU A 415 11.99 16.05 -4.26
C LEU A 415 13.00 15.52 -5.28
N GLY A 416 12.84 15.81 -6.56
CA GLY A 416 13.80 15.42 -7.61
C GLY A 416 13.95 13.91 -7.84
N ALA A 417 13.06 13.08 -7.30
CA ALA A 417 13.38 11.68 -7.08
C ALA A 417 12.30 10.67 -7.48
N PHE A 418 11.52 10.94 -8.52
CA PHE A 418 10.78 9.85 -9.16
C PHE A 418 11.55 9.39 -10.39
N THR A 419 12.10 8.18 -10.35
CA THR A 419 12.66 7.56 -11.53
C THR A 419 11.54 7.17 -12.52
N PRO A 420 11.76 7.31 -13.83
CA PRO A 420 10.88 6.71 -14.82
C PRO A 420 10.77 5.20 -14.54
N GLY A 421 9.58 4.73 -14.17
CA GLY A 421 9.37 3.34 -13.76
C GLY A 421 8.75 3.14 -12.38
N GLY A 422 8.44 4.22 -11.66
CA GLY A 422 7.58 4.19 -10.45
C GLY A 422 8.26 3.69 -9.18
N GLY A 423 9.58 3.64 -9.12
CA GLY A 423 10.31 3.26 -7.92
C GLY A 423 10.82 4.46 -7.11
N TYR A 424 10.66 4.42 -5.79
CA TYR A 424 11.40 5.29 -4.89
C TYR A 424 12.85 4.85 -4.79
N VAL A 425 13.72 5.33 -5.63
CA VAL A 425 15.16 5.19 -5.38
C VAL A 425 15.63 6.43 -4.66
N VAL A 426 15.62 6.37 -3.35
CA VAL A 426 16.31 7.38 -2.54
C VAL A 426 17.77 6.97 -2.43
N ASN A 427 18.58 7.66 -3.18
CA ASN A 427 20.03 7.54 -3.02
C ASN A 427 20.47 8.42 -1.85
N TRP A 428 20.76 7.79 -0.71
CA TRP A 428 21.29 8.48 0.47
C TRP A 428 22.56 9.26 0.19
N ASN A 429 23.38 8.83 -0.76
CA ASN A 429 24.56 9.58 -1.17
C ASN A 429 24.19 10.91 -1.84
N GLN A 430 23.08 10.94 -2.60
CA GLN A 430 22.56 12.17 -3.19
C GLN A 430 21.98 13.10 -2.13
N ILE A 431 21.30 12.57 -1.11
CA ILE A 431 20.81 13.34 0.04
C ILE A 431 22.01 13.96 0.78
N ASN A 432 22.99 13.16 1.12
CA ASN A 432 24.20 13.61 1.82
C ASN A 432 25.04 14.59 0.98
N ALA A 433 24.98 14.51 -0.34
CA ALA A 433 25.62 15.44 -1.27
C ALA A 433 24.83 16.75 -1.49
N GLY A 434 23.71 16.95 -0.79
CA GLY A 434 22.90 18.17 -0.93
C GLY A 434 22.12 18.26 -2.24
N ALA A 435 21.87 17.12 -2.91
CA ALA A 435 21.10 17.07 -4.16
C ALA A 435 19.63 17.48 -4.00
N TYR A 436 19.16 17.53 -2.75
CA TYR A 436 17.83 18.03 -2.38
C TYR A 436 17.99 19.38 -1.70
N ASN A 437 17.31 20.40 -2.20
CA ASN A 437 17.35 21.75 -1.64
C ASN A 437 16.59 21.87 -0.31
N ARG A 438 16.55 20.81 0.51
CA ARG A 438 15.89 20.80 1.82
C ARG A 438 16.33 19.62 2.68
N ARG A 439 16.10 19.76 4.00
CA ARG A 439 16.28 18.71 4.97
C ARG A 439 15.40 17.51 4.62
N VAL A 440 16.00 16.32 4.56
CA VAL A 440 15.30 15.03 4.33
C VAL A 440 15.41 14.18 5.57
N ILE A 441 14.29 13.62 6.02
CA ILE A 441 14.19 12.82 7.23
C ILE A 441 13.86 11.38 6.86
N ASN A 442 14.63 10.46 7.39
CA ASN A 442 14.26 9.04 7.41
C ASN A 442 13.30 8.79 8.56
N ILE A 443 12.11 8.27 8.30
CA ILE A 443 11.12 7.99 9.36
C ILE A 443 11.65 6.97 10.38
N ALA A 444 12.57 6.09 10.00
CA ALA A 444 13.19 5.13 10.92
C ALA A 444 14.13 5.80 11.94
N ASP A 445 14.65 6.99 11.64
CA ASP A 445 15.56 7.74 12.49
C ASP A 445 14.82 8.83 13.32
N TYR A 446 13.50 8.73 13.46
CA TYR A 446 12.70 9.82 14.00
C TYR A 446 13.08 10.20 15.44
N ALA A 447 13.58 9.26 16.23
CA ALA A 447 14.12 9.56 17.55
C ALA A 447 15.34 10.49 17.49
N ASP A 448 16.27 10.24 16.57
CA ASP A 448 17.42 11.11 16.35
C ASP A 448 17.02 12.49 15.83
N VAL A 449 16.00 12.55 14.97
CA VAL A 449 15.42 13.81 14.47
C VAL A 449 14.87 14.67 15.62
N LEU A 450 14.14 14.07 16.55
CA LEU A 450 13.54 14.76 17.68
C LEU A 450 14.60 15.20 18.72
N ASN A 451 15.62 14.39 18.91
CA ASN A 451 16.70 14.65 19.86
C ASN A 451 17.87 15.44 19.26
N GLU A 452 17.83 15.74 17.97
CA GLU A 452 18.89 16.43 17.23
C GLU A 452 20.25 15.69 17.35
N THR A 453 20.21 14.34 17.25
CA THR A 453 21.37 13.46 17.39
C THR A 453 21.76 12.76 16.07
N GLY A 454 22.85 12.00 16.09
CA GLY A 454 23.33 11.25 14.94
C GLY A 454 23.54 12.16 13.71
N ARG A 455 23.03 11.75 12.56
CA ARG A 455 23.14 12.53 11.30
C ARG A 455 22.31 13.81 11.32
N TYR A 456 21.43 14.00 12.31
CA TYR A 456 20.58 15.18 12.47
C TYR A 456 21.10 16.17 13.52
N ALA A 457 22.31 15.96 14.04
CA ALA A 457 22.97 16.87 14.96
C ALA A 457 23.08 18.27 14.33
N GLY A 458 22.68 19.30 15.07
CA GLY A 458 22.67 20.68 14.59
C GLY A 458 21.54 21.01 13.60
N GLN A 459 20.62 20.11 13.35
CA GLN A 459 19.44 20.35 12.52
C GLN A 459 18.20 20.45 13.42
N PRO A 460 17.76 21.67 13.77
CA PRO A 460 16.73 21.86 14.81
C PRO A 460 15.37 21.34 14.38
N THR A 461 14.64 20.73 15.33
CA THR A 461 13.23 20.38 15.22
C THR A 461 12.42 21.24 16.16
N ARG A 462 11.49 22.05 15.67
CA ARG A 462 10.69 23.00 16.45
C ARG A 462 9.20 22.73 16.41
N ALA A 463 8.73 22.01 15.39
CA ALA A 463 7.37 21.52 15.30
C ALA A 463 7.31 20.17 14.63
N VAL A 464 6.39 19.33 15.08
CA VAL A 464 6.03 18.06 14.44
C VAL A 464 4.60 18.16 13.95
N PHE A 465 4.39 17.87 12.67
CA PHE A 465 3.05 17.79 12.08
C PHE A 465 2.68 16.35 11.84
N VAL A 466 1.83 15.80 12.72
CA VAL A 466 1.36 14.40 12.62
C VAL A 466 0.12 14.33 11.72
N TYR A 467 0.18 13.50 10.71
CA TYR A 467 -0.92 13.28 9.75
C TYR A 467 -0.96 11.83 9.29
N ASN A 468 -2.14 11.21 9.29
CA ASN A 468 -2.29 9.80 8.93
C ASN A 468 -1.31 8.85 9.67
N GLY A 469 -0.91 9.20 10.86
CA GLY A 469 -0.01 8.44 11.70
C GLY A 469 -0.52 8.37 13.13
N ASN A 470 -0.30 7.25 13.77
CA ASN A 470 -0.47 7.09 15.21
C ASN A 470 0.85 6.57 15.78
N PRO A 471 1.72 7.47 16.27
CA PRO A 471 3.05 7.09 16.75
C PRO A 471 3.05 6.46 18.16
N LEU A 472 1.88 6.21 18.76
CA LEU A 472 1.74 5.61 20.08
C LEU A 472 1.60 4.09 20.00
#